data_b26b5f4a161ab4e18f867b447d8b3c9f
#
_entry.id   b26b5f4a161ab4e18f867b447d8b3c9f
#
_cell.length_a   1.000
_cell.length_b   1.000
_cell.length_c   1.000
_cell.angle_alpha   90.00
_cell.angle_beta   90.00
_cell.angle_gamma   90.00
#
_symmetry.space_group_name_H-M   'P 1'
#
loop_
_entity.id
_entity.type
_entity.pdbx_description
1 polymer ?
#
loop_
_entity_poly.entity_id
_entity_poly.type
_entity_poly.pdbx_seq_one_letter_code
_entity_poly.pdbx_strand_id
1 'polypeptide(L)'
;LQILATGALGGRFDHEAGNLNVLYRYPDTRIILLSDDCLIQLLPKTHRHEIRIQPSLQGPHCGLIPIGAPSAKTTTTGLQWDLSKLHQTDLSVV
;
A
#
# COMPACT_ATOMS: atom_id res chain seq x y z
N LEU A 1 -5.26 0.80 -16.43
CA LEU A 1 -4.35 -0.36 -16.49
C LEU A 1 -4.00 -0.84 -15.10
N GLN A 2 -4.15 -2.12 -14.84
CA GLN A 2 -3.82 -2.74 -13.57
C GLN A 2 -2.82 -3.86 -13.80
N ILE A 3 -1.77 -3.90 -13.00
CA ILE A 3 -0.73 -4.93 -13.09
C ILE A 3 -0.67 -5.67 -11.76
N LEU A 4 -0.79 -6.99 -11.81
CA LEU A 4 -0.55 -7.87 -10.67
C LEU A 4 0.85 -8.45 -10.80
N ALA A 5 1.71 -8.18 -9.83
CA ALA A 5 3.08 -8.68 -9.82
C ALA A 5 3.23 -9.74 -8.73
N THR A 6 3.55 -10.96 -9.13
CA THR A 6 3.82 -12.06 -8.20
C THR A 6 5.33 -12.31 -8.13
N GLY A 7 5.79 -12.88 -7.01
CA GLY A 7 7.21 -13.15 -6.82
C GLY A 7 8.04 -11.93 -6.45
N ALA A 8 7.40 -10.80 -6.19
CA ALA A 8 8.10 -9.56 -5.85
C ALA A 8 8.41 -9.43 -4.36
N LEU A 9 7.85 -10.31 -3.55
CA LEU A 9 7.97 -10.28 -2.09
C LEU A 9 8.47 -11.64 -1.59
N GLY A 10 9.10 -11.61 -0.43
CA GLY A 10 9.73 -12.79 0.15
C GLY A 10 11.15 -12.98 -0.36
N GLY A 11 12.09 -13.22 0.54
CA GLY A 11 13.50 -13.39 0.23
C GLY A 11 14.31 -12.17 0.61
N ARG A 12 15.16 -11.70 -0.29
CA ARG A 12 16.08 -10.60 0.01
C ARG A 12 15.34 -9.29 0.18
N PHE A 13 15.62 -8.61 1.26
CA PHE A 13 14.98 -7.33 1.57
C PHE A 13 15.31 -6.25 0.53
N ASP A 14 16.54 -6.22 -0.01
CA ASP A 14 16.91 -5.22 -1.00
C ASP A 14 16.09 -5.35 -2.29
N HIS A 15 15.74 -6.58 -2.67
CA HIS A 15 14.85 -6.81 -3.81
C HIS A 15 13.43 -6.37 -3.49
N GLU A 16 12.93 -6.65 -2.30
CA GLU A 16 11.61 -6.19 -1.87
C GLU A 16 11.54 -4.67 -1.85
N ALA A 17 12.55 -4.01 -1.28
CA ALA A 17 12.61 -2.55 -1.25
C ALA A 17 12.64 -1.95 -2.65
N GLY A 18 13.40 -2.56 -3.57
CA GLY A 18 13.43 -2.12 -4.96
C GLY A 18 12.08 -2.25 -5.63
N ASN A 19 11.36 -3.33 -5.36
CA ASN A 19 10.02 -3.54 -5.91
C ASN A 19 9.01 -2.54 -5.35
N LEU A 20 9.12 -2.20 -4.07
CA LEU A 20 8.31 -1.13 -3.49
C LEU A 20 8.59 0.21 -4.17
N ASN A 21 9.84 0.49 -4.49
CA ASN A 21 10.22 1.73 -5.18
C ASN A 21 9.55 1.85 -6.56
N VAL A 22 9.32 0.74 -7.24
CA VAL A 22 8.62 0.75 -8.52
C VAL A 22 7.20 1.31 -8.39
N LEU A 23 6.52 1.04 -7.28
CA LEU A 23 5.19 1.59 -7.04
C LEU A 23 5.20 3.12 -7.03
N TYR A 24 6.22 3.72 -6.41
CA TYR A 24 6.36 5.17 -6.34
C TYR A 24 6.79 5.77 -7.68
N ARG A 25 7.54 5.01 -8.45
CA ARG A 25 8.02 5.48 -9.76
C ARG A 25 6.91 5.58 -10.80
N TYR A 26 5.89 4.73 -10.68
CA TYR A 26 4.76 4.69 -11.61
C TYR A 26 3.44 4.89 -10.87
N PRO A 27 3.22 6.07 -10.27
CA PRO A 27 2.05 6.29 -9.42
C PRO A 27 0.73 6.29 -10.17
N ASP A 28 0.75 6.53 -11.48
CA ASP A 28 -0.46 6.55 -12.30
C ASP A 28 -0.84 5.15 -12.82
N THR A 29 0.03 4.18 -12.62
CA THR A 29 -0.25 2.78 -12.96
C THR A 29 -0.57 2.02 -11.69
N ARG A 30 -1.70 1.32 -11.69
CA ARG A 30 -2.10 0.53 -10.53
C ARG A 30 -1.32 -0.78 -10.53
N ILE A 31 -0.26 -0.82 -9.75
CA ILE A 31 0.59 -2.00 -9.59
C ILE A 31 0.32 -2.58 -8.21
N ILE A 32 0.00 -3.85 -8.15
CA ILE A 32 -0.25 -4.57 -6.91
C ILE A 32 0.79 -5.67 -6.79
N LEU A 33 1.57 -5.63 -5.71
CA LEU A 33 2.51 -6.69 -5.38
C LEU A 33 1.77 -7.73 -4.55
N LEU A 34 1.82 -8.97 -4.98
CA LEU A 34 1.05 -10.03 -4.36
C LEU A 34 1.96 -11.20 -3.97
N SER A 35 1.78 -11.69 -2.75
CA SER A 35 2.39 -12.91 -2.26
C SER A 35 1.35 -13.77 -1.55
N ASP A 36 1.78 -14.93 -1.05
CA ASP A 36 0.89 -15.81 -0.29
C ASP A 36 0.41 -15.14 1.01
N ASP A 37 1.21 -14.23 1.56
CA ASP A 37 0.97 -13.64 2.86
C ASP A 37 0.42 -12.23 2.82
N CYS A 38 0.64 -11.49 1.73
CA CYS A 38 0.23 -10.09 1.70
C CYS A 38 0.02 -9.55 0.30
N LEU A 39 -0.66 -8.42 0.27
CA LEU A 39 -0.90 -7.62 -0.93
C LEU A 39 -0.46 -6.20 -0.61
N ILE A 40 0.32 -5.60 -1.49
CA ILE A 40 0.85 -4.25 -1.29
C ILE A 40 0.51 -3.39 -2.50
N GLN A 41 -0.02 -2.21 -2.25
CA GLN A 41 -0.25 -1.21 -3.28
C GLN A 41 0.03 0.19 -2.76
N LEU A 42 0.36 1.08 -3.66
CA LEU A 42 0.54 2.48 -3.34
C LEU A 42 -0.82 3.18 -3.29
N LEU A 43 -0.96 4.10 -2.34
CA LEU A 43 -2.09 5.02 -2.29
C LEU A 43 -1.55 6.43 -2.54
N PRO A 44 -1.60 6.91 -3.80
CA PRO A 44 -1.16 8.28 -4.10
C PRO A 44 -2.00 9.31 -3.35
N LYS A 45 -1.35 10.34 -2.84
CA LYS A 45 -2.02 11.40 -2.07
C LYS A 45 -2.96 12.26 -2.89
N THR A 46 -2.89 12.15 -4.20
CA THR A 46 -3.69 12.95 -5.12
C THR A 46 -5.13 12.49 -5.24
N HIS A 47 -5.47 11.34 -4.66
CA HIS A 47 -6.79 10.74 -4.79
C HIS A 47 -7.33 10.30 -3.44
N ARG A 48 -8.67 10.30 -3.34
CA ARG A 48 -9.37 9.57 -2.30
C ARG A 48 -9.46 8.12 -2.70
N HIS A 49 -9.19 7.22 -1.74
CA HIS A 49 -9.17 5.79 -1.99
C HIS A 49 -10.28 5.07 -1.24
N GLU A 50 -10.93 4.15 -1.93
CA GLU A 50 -11.89 3.24 -1.33
C GLU A 50 -11.38 1.82 -1.58
N ILE A 51 -11.14 1.08 -0.50
CA ILE A 51 -10.65 -0.29 -0.57
C ILE A 51 -11.75 -1.22 -0.11
N ARG A 52 -12.19 -2.07 -1.04
CA ARG A 52 -13.23 -3.05 -0.76
C ARG A 52 -12.59 -4.36 -0.38
N ILE A 53 -12.79 -4.76 0.86
CA ILE A 53 -12.21 -5.98 1.40
C ILE A 53 -13.10 -7.18 1.07
N GLN A 54 -12.47 -8.27 0.64
CA GLN A 54 -13.14 -9.55 0.44
C GLN A 54 -12.64 -10.52 1.50
N PRO A 55 -13.36 -10.69 2.63
CA PRO A 55 -12.89 -11.49 3.76
C PRO A 55 -12.57 -12.94 3.41
N SER A 56 -13.18 -13.48 2.37
CA SER A 56 -12.91 -14.85 1.92
C SER A 56 -11.53 -15.02 1.30
N LEU A 57 -10.90 -13.92 0.85
CA LEU A 57 -9.62 -13.94 0.15
C LEU A 57 -8.53 -13.18 0.91
N GLN A 58 -8.92 -12.30 1.82
CA GLN A 58 -8.00 -11.38 2.50
C GLN A 58 -8.05 -11.58 4.00
N GLY A 59 -6.89 -11.43 4.63
CA GLY A 59 -6.79 -11.54 6.06
C GLY A 59 -7.38 -10.32 6.79
N PRO A 60 -7.48 -10.40 8.14
CA PRO A 60 -8.12 -9.36 8.93
C PRO A 60 -7.22 -8.15 9.19
N HIS A 61 -5.95 -8.23 8.86
CA HIS A 61 -4.99 -7.18 9.18
C HIS A 61 -4.70 -6.29 7.99
N CYS A 62 -4.54 -5.00 8.27
CA CYS A 62 -4.22 -3.99 7.29
C CYS A 62 -3.28 -2.97 7.93
N GLY A 63 -2.29 -2.52 7.18
CA GLY A 63 -1.35 -1.52 7.66
C GLY A 63 -1.12 -0.43 6.62
N LEU A 64 -0.92 0.79 7.08
CA LEU A 64 -0.52 1.92 6.26
C LEU A 64 0.90 2.28 6.63
N ILE A 65 1.80 2.23 5.66
CA ILE A 65 3.22 2.48 5.89
C ILE A 65 3.66 3.69 5.09
N PRO A 66 4.05 4.78 5.77
CA PRO A 66 4.66 5.92 5.09
C PRO A 66 6.11 5.60 4.74
N ILE A 67 6.49 5.85 3.50
CA ILE A 67 7.84 5.61 3.02
C ILE A 67 8.35 6.86 2.31
N GLY A 68 9.55 7.28 2.68
CA GLY A 68 10.18 8.46 2.12
C GLY A 68 10.00 9.69 3.01
N ALA A 69 9.66 10.83 2.43
CA ALA A 69 9.52 12.08 3.16
C ALA A 69 8.16 12.18 3.85
N PRO A 70 8.06 12.94 4.94
CA PRO A 70 6.77 13.23 5.55
C PRO A 70 5.82 13.87 4.54
N SER A 71 4.61 13.39 4.50
CA SER A 71 3.61 13.91 3.58
C SER A 71 2.49 14.63 4.33
N ALA A 72 1.43 14.92 3.62
CA ALA A 72 0.27 15.63 4.11
C ALA A 72 -0.52 14.82 5.15
N LYS A 73 -1.68 15.33 5.50
CA LYS A 73 -2.57 14.75 6.49
C LYS A 73 -3.25 13.51 5.93
N THR A 74 -3.38 12.49 6.77
CA THR A 74 -4.07 11.25 6.42
C THR A 74 -5.29 11.07 7.30
N THR A 75 -6.40 10.73 6.69
CA THR A 75 -7.63 10.38 7.38
C THR A 75 -8.13 9.04 6.87
N THR A 76 -8.46 8.14 7.78
CA THR A 76 -8.99 6.82 7.43
C THR A 76 -10.33 6.57 8.10
N THR A 77 -11.15 5.71 7.51
CA THR A 77 -12.39 5.22 8.11
C THR A 77 -12.50 3.71 7.89
N GLY A 78 -13.13 3.02 8.81
CA GLY A 78 -13.35 1.59 8.70
C GLY A 78 -12.25 0.71 9.26
N LEU A 79 -11.24 1.28 9.90
CA LEU A 79 -10.18 0.54 10.59
C LEU A 79 -10.48 0.46 12.08
N GLN A 80 -9.84 -0.50 12.78
CA GLN A 80 -9.96 -0.59 14.23
C GLN A 80 -9.41 0.67 14.91
N TRP A 81 -8.32 1.23 14.38
CA TRP A 81 -7.75 2.50 14.84
C TRP A 81 -7.63 3.44 13.65
N ASP A 82 -8.68 4.21 13.42
CA ASP A 82 -8.69 5.15 12.31
C ASP A 82 -7.77 6.35 12.57
N LEU A 83 -7.14 6.81 11.51
CA LEU A 83 -6.32 8.02 11.53
C LEU A 83 -7.19 9.23 11.21
N SER A 84 -6.87 10.36 11.84
CA SER A 84 -7.59 11.61 11.60
C SER A 84 -6.60 12.73 11.43
N LYS A 85 -6.36 13.13 10.18
CA LYS A 85 -5.50 14.26 9.81
C LYS A 85 -4.08 14.18 10.40
N LEU A 86 -3.55 12.96 10.55
CA LEU A 86 -2.16 12.78 11.00
C LEU A 86 -1.20 13.05 9.86
N HIS A 87 -0.05 13.62 10.20
CA HIS A 87 1.03 13.81 9.23
C HIS A 87 1.76 12.49 9.03
N GLN A 88 1.72 12.00 7.79
CA GLN A 88 2.43 10.79 7.40
C GLN A 88 3.01 11.02 6.01
N THR A 89 3.87 10.11 5.57
CA THR A 89 4.37 10.10 4.19
C THR A 89 3.33 9.46 3.28
N ASP A 90 3.63 9.40 1.99
CA ASP A 90 2.80 8.64 1.07
C ASP A 90 2.73 7.19 1.55
N LEU A 91 1.54 6.59 1.43
CA LEU A 91 1.24 5.34 2.12
C LEU A 91 1.21 4.18 1.15
N SER A 92 1.70 3.03 1.64
CA SER A 92 1.43 1.75 1.00
C SER A 92 0.52 0.93 1.91
N VAL A 93 -0.39 0.19 1.31
CA VAL A 93 -1.26 -0.73 2.04
C VAL A 93 -0.62 -2.11 2.04
N VAL A 94 -0.51 -2.67 3.21
CA VAL A 94 0.10 -3.99 3.41
C VAL A 94 -0.95 -4.97 3.91
#